data_87a76c6c43b938be8696a64fdab87a73
#
_entry.id   87a76c6c43b938be8696a64fdab87a73
#
_cell.length_a   1.000
_cell.length_b   1.000
_cell.length_c   1.000
_cell.angle_alpha   90.00
_cell.angle_beta   90.00
_cell.angle_gamma   90.00
#
_symmetry.space_group_name_H-M   'P 1'
#
loop_
_entity.id
_entity.type
_entity.pdbx_description
1 polymer ?
#
loop_
_entity_poly.entity_id
_entity_poly.type
_entity_poly.pdbx_seq_one_letter_code
_entity_poly.pdbx_strand_id
1 'polypeptide(L)'
;MIYLDNAATTKICDEALEAMEPYLNHMYGNPSGLYHLSKQSKEIVEKGRRIISEALNTKPENIFFTSGGTESDNWVLEEASKKGNHIITTKIEHHAI
;
A
#
# COMPACT_ATOMS: atom_id res chain seq x y z
N MET A 1 -0.26 14.11 25.94
CA MET A 1 -1.56 13.81 25.29
C MET A 1 -1.70 12.29 25.18
N ILE A 2 -2.85 11.74 25.56
CA ILE A 2 -3.16 10.31 25.34
C ILE A 2 -4.09 10.25 24.13
N TYR A 3 -3.65 9.57 23.05
CA TYR A 3 -4.46 9.38 21.85
C TYR A 3 -5.03 7.96 21.82
N LEU A 4 -6.35 7.83 21.78
CA LEU A 4 -7.05 6.54 21.90
C LEU A 4 -7.87 6.17 20.66
N ASP A 5 -7.79 6.95 19.57
CA ASP A 5 -8.55 6.73 18.34
C ASP A 5 -7.67 6.16 17.20
N ASN A 6 -6.92 5.11 17.53
CA ASN A 6 -6.02 4.48 16.57
C ASN A 6 -6.76 3.73 15.43
N ALA A 7 -8.07 3.54 15.54
CA ALA A 7 -8.90 3.04 14.45
C ALA A 7 -9.07 4.07 13.32
N ALA A 8 -9.08 5.36 13.65
CA ALA A 8 -9.17 6.44 12.66
C ALA A 8 -7.83 6.71 11.99
N THR A 9 -6.74 6.79 12.78
CA THR A 9 -5.38 6.98 12.25
C THR A 9 -4.34 6.59 13.30
N THR A 10 -3.11 6.36 12.87
CA THR A 10 -1.97 6.07 13.75
C THR A 10 -0.79 6.97 13.39
N LYS A 11 0.02 7.31 14.41
CA LYS A 11 1.32 7.94 14.18
C LYS A 11 2.22 6.96 13.41
N ILE A 12 2.96 7.47 12.42
CA ILE A 12 4.05 6.69 11.81
C ILE A 12 5.09 6.43 12.91
N CYS A 13 5.55 5.19 13.08
CA CYS A 13 6.60 4.88 14.03
C CYS A 13 7.93 5.50 13.61
N ASP A 14 8.79 5.78 14.59
CA ASP A 14 9.99 6.55 14.34
C ASP A 14 10.96 5.79 13.39
N GLU A 15 11.03 4.47 13.50
CA GLU A 15 11.84 3.62 12.60
C GLU A 15 11.34 3.67 11.15
N ALA A 16 10.03 3.71 10.93
CA ALA A 16 9.47 3.84 9.59
C ALA A 16 9.74 5.24 9.01
N LEU A 17 9.60 6.28 9.83
CA LEU A 17 9.89 7.66 9.41
C LEU A 17 11.36 7.83 9.01
N GLU A 18 12.29 7.34 9.83
CA GLU A 18 13.72 7.35 9.52
C GLU A 18 14.04 6.59 8.23
N ALA A 19 13.40 5.44 8.01
CA ALA A 19 13.57 4.66 6.78
C ALA A 19 13.02 5.36 5.53
N MET A 20 11.99 6.19 5.66
CA MET A 20 11.35 6.94 4.56
C MET A 20 12.12 8.22 4.19
N GLU A 21 12.74 8.89 5.15
CA GLU A 21 13.33 10.22 4.99
C GLU A 21 14.28 10.34 3.77
N PRO A 22 15.22 9.42 3.51
CA PRO A 22 16.11 9.52 2.35
C PRO A 22 15.36 9.55 1.01
N TYR A 23 14.20 8.89 0.93
CA TYR A 23 13.39 8.81 -0.29
C TYR A 23 12.49 10.02 -0.50
N LEU A 24 12.22 10.77 0.55
CA LEU A 24 11.48 12.03 0.47
C LEU A 24 12.37 13.21 0.04
N ASN A 25 13.64 13.18 0.39
CA ASN A 25 14.53 14.32 0.25
C ASN A 25 15.65 14.15 -0.81
N HIS A 26 16.16 12.94 -0.99
CA HIS A 26 17.37 12.70 -1.80
C HIS A 26 17.16 11.69 -2.93
N MET A 27 16.40 10.61 -2.70
CA MET A 27 16.20 9.50 -3.64
C MET A 27 14.77 9.47 -4.17
N TYR A 28 14.28 10.59 -4.70
CA TYR A 28 12.91 10.82 -5.14
C TYR A 28 12.66 10.53 -6.64
N GLY A 29 13.48 9.69 -7.26
CA GLY A 29 13.35 9.37 -8.70
C GLY A 29 12.04 8.65 -9.02
N ASN A 30 11.50 8.91 -10.21
CA ASN A 30 10.35 8.16 -10.70
C ASN A 30 10.76 6.70 -10.98
N PRO A 31 10.17 5.68 -10.33
CA PRO A 31 10.53 4.27 -10.52
C PRO A 31 10.38 3.76 -11.95
N SER A 32 9.60 4.43 -12.80
CA SER A 32 9.40 4.07 -14.21
C SER A 32 10.45 4.68 -15.14
N GLY A 33 11.33 5.54 -14.66
CA GLY A 33 12.37 6.17 -15.47
C GLY A 33 13.55 5.24 -15.77
N LEU A 34 14.39 5.64 -16.73
CA LEU A 34 15.52 4.81 -17.21
C LEU A 34 16.87 5.21 -16.62
N TYR A 35 16.95 6.35 -15.94
CA TYR A 35 18.20 6.87 -15.39
C TYR A 35 18.49 6.34 -13.98
N HIS A 36 19.70 6.58 -13.47
CA HIS A 36 20.21 5.96 -12.24
C HIS A 36 19.30 6.19 -11.02
N LEU A 37 18.85 7.43 -10.76
CA LEU A 37 17.97 7.75 -9.63
C LEU A 37 16.64 6.97 -9.69
N SER A 38 16.10 6.77 -10.89
CA SER A 38 14.88 5.98 -11.11
C SER A 38 15.08 4.50 -10.81
N LYS A 39 16.24 3.94 -11.16
CA LYS A 39 16.57 2.55 -10.84
C LYS A 39 16.63 2.33 -9.34
N GLN A 40 17.28 3.23 -8.61
CA GLN A 40 17.32 3.19 -7.13
C GLN A 40 15.92 3.22 -6.53
N SER A 41 15.05 4.12 -7.00
CA SER A 41 13.66 4.20 -6.52
C SER A 41 12.89 2.92 -6.84
N LYS A 42 13.09 2.32 -8.02
CA LYS A 42 12.47 1.04 -8.38
C LYS A 42 12.93 -0.10 -7.47
N GLU A 43 14.23 -0.19 -7.21
CA GLU A 43 14.80 -1.23 -6.33
C GLU A 43 14.20 -1.20 -4.93
N ILE A 44 13.95 0.00 -4.38
CA ILE A 44 13.33 0.17 -3.06
C ILE A 44 11.86 -0.25 -3.08
N VAL A 45 11.09 0.13 -4.09
CA VAL A 45 9.69 -0.32 -4.23
C VAL A 45 9.63 -1.84 -4.31
N GLU A 46 10.49 -2.46 -5.11
CA GLU A 46 10.53 -3.92 -5.24
C GLU A 46 11.04 -4.62 -3.97
N LYS A 47 11.95 -4.00 -3.23
CA LYS A 47 12.36 -4.49 -1.90
C LYS A 47 11.18 -4.49 -0.92
N GLY A 48 10.44 -3.39 -0.85
CA GLY A 48 9.23 -3.29 -0.03
C GLY A 48 8.20 -4.36 -0.40
N ARG A 49 7.98 -4.55 -1.70
CA ARG A 49 7.08 -5.58 -2.23
C ARG A 49 7.47 -6.99 -1.77
N ARG A 50 8.75 -7.33 -1.82
CA ARG A 50 9.26 -8.62 -1.33
C ARG A 50 9.05 -8.80 0.17
N ILE A 51 9.40 -7.81 0.98
CA ILE A 51 9.22 -7.87 2.44
C ILE A 51 7.74 -8.10 2.80
N ILE A 52 6.82 -7.37 2.17
CA ILE A 52 5.39 -7.54 2.41
C ILE A 52 4.92 -8.93 1.96
N SER A 53 5.37 -9.39 0.81
CA SER A 53 4.97 -10.71 0.31
C SER A 53 5.44 -11.85 1.23
N GLU A 54 6.65 -11.75 1.78
CA GLU A 54 7.18 -12.70 2.76
C GLU A 54 6.33 -12.70 4.05
N ALA A 55 6.01 -11.49 4.58
CA ALA A 55 5.17 -11.36 5.77
C ALA A 55 3.75 -11.92 5.60
N LEU A 56 3.20 -11.86 4.37
CA LEU A 56 1.88 -12.38 4.02
C LEU A 56 1.92 -13.80 3.46
N ASN A 57 3.09 -14.45 3.46
CA ASN A 57 3.30 -15.80 2.89
C ASN A 57 2.73 -15.93 1.47
N THR A 58 3.05 -14.97 0.61
CA THR A 58 2.63 -14.93 -0.79
C THR A 58 3.80 -14.57 -1.71
N LYS A 59 3.56 -14.45 -3.01
CA LYS A 59 4.58 -14.05 -3.98
C LYS A 59 4.56 -12.54 -4.20
N PRO A 60 5.72 -11.91 -4.53
CA PRO A 60 5.81 -10.46 -4.78
C PRO A 60 4.85 -9.96 -5.86
N GLU A 61 4.60 -10.75 -6.89
CA GLU A 61 3.67 -10.42 -7.98
C GLU A 61 2.21 -10.33 -7.54
N ASN A 62 1.86 -10.81 -6.35
CA ASN A 62 0.53 -10.69 -5.77
C ASN A 62 0.36 -9.45 -4.89
N ILE A 63 1.40 -8.63 -4.74
CA ILE A 63 1.36 -7.41 -3.95
C ILE A 63 1.19 -6.21 -4.88
N PHE A 64 0.15 -5.43 -4.65
CA PHE A 64 -0.15 -4.21 -5.39
C PHE A 64 -0.22 -3.03 -4.43
N PHE A 65 0.53 -1.98 -4.72
CA PHE A 65 0.46 -0.73 -3.97
C PHE A 65 -0.64 0.16 -4.56
N THR A 66 -1.50 0.66 -3.72
CA THR A 66 -2.61 1.55 -4.07
C THR A 66 -2.48 2.86 -3.30
N SER A 67 -3.28 3.86 -3.64
CA SER A 67 -3.33 5.14 -2.94
C SER A 67 -3.93 5.05 -1.53
N GLY A 68 -4.63 3.95 -1.22
CA GLY A 68 -5.25 3.73 0.09
C GLY A 68 -6.33 2.66 0.06
N GLY A 69 -6.97 2.43 1.22
CA GLY A 69 -8.01 1.42 1.39
C GLY A 69 -9.18 1.57 0.43
N THR A 70 -9.64 2.79 0.18
CA THR A 70 -10.75 3.05 -0.75
C THR A 70 -10.46 2.52 -2.16
N GLU A 71 -9.27 2.75 -2.70
CA GLU A 71 -8.89 2.21 -4.01
C GLU A 71 -8.81 0.68 -3.97
N SER A 72 -8.20 0.11 -2.93
CA SER A 72 -8.06 -1.32 -2.78
C SER A 72 -9.41 -2.02 -2.70
N ASP A 73 -10.32 -1.52 -1.88
CA ASP A 73 -11.66 -2.10 -1.69
C ASP A 73 -12.47 -2.04 -2.98
N ASN A 74 -12.49 -0.89 -3.65
CA ASN A 74 -13.23 -0.73 -4.90
C ASN A 74 -12.65 -1.59 -6.02
N TRP A 75 -11.33 -1.75 -6.10
CA TRP A 75 -10.70 -2.65 -7.07
C TRP A 75 -11.13 -4.11 -6.85
N VAL A 76 -11.11 -4.58 -5.59
CA VAL A 76 -11.56 -5.94 -5.26
C VAL A 76 -13.03 -6.14 -5.61
N LEU A 77 -13.89 -5.17 -5.27
CA LEU A 77 -15.33 -5.24 -5.58
C LEU A 77 -15.59 -5.25 -7.09
N GLU A 78 -14.89 -4.43 -7.85
CA GLU A 78 -14.99 -4.41 -9.32
C GLU A 78 -14.57 -5.76 -9.92
N GLU A 79 -13.45 -6.32 -9.51
CA GLU A 79 -12.98 -7.61 -9.99
C GLU A 79 -13.89 -8.76 -9.57
N ALA A 80 -14.44 -8.73 -8.36
CA ALA A 80 -15.40 -9.72 -7.89
C ALA A 80 -16.70 -9.67 -8.71
N SER A 81 -17.19 -8.48 -9.04
CA SER A 81 -18.41 -8.30 -9.83
C SER A 81 -18.29 -8.86 -11.26
N LYS A 82 -17.10 -8.91 -11.82
CA LYS A 82 -16.84 -9.54 -13.13
C LYS A 82 -16.92 -11.07 -13.09
N LYS A 83 -16.75 -11.67 -11.91
CA LYS A 83 -16.71 -13.13 -11.71
C LYS A 83 -18.02 -13.71 -11.16
N GLY A 84 -18.88 -12.88 -10.60
CA GLY A 84 -20.14 -13.30 -10.01
C GLY A 84 -21.16 -12.18 -9.95
N ASN A 85 -22.45 -12.55 -9.82
CA ASN A 85 -23.56 -11.61 -9.83
C ASN A 85 -24.13 -11.34 -8.43
N HIS A 86 -23.48 -11.85 -7.38
CA HIS A 86 -23.97 -11.73 -6.02
C HIS A 86 -22.85 -11.30 -5.08
N ILE A 87 -23.02 -10.16 -4.43
CA ILE A 87 -22.11 -9.62 -3.41
C ILE A 87 -22.90 -9.54 -2.11
N ILE A 88 -22.35 -10.10 -1.03
CA ILE A 88 -22.90 -9.98 0.32
C ILE A 88 -22.02 -9.00 1.10
N THR A 89 -22.65 -8.00 1.69
CA THR A 89 -21.99 -6.99 2.51
C THR A 89 -22.86 -6.63 3.72
N THR A 90 -22.36 -5.82 4.63
CA THR A 90 -23.08 -5.34 5.80
C THR A 90 -23.44 -3.86 5.68
N LYS A 91 -24.37 -3.39 6.53
CA LYS A 91 -24.72 -1.96 6.59
C LYS A 91 -23.76 -1.11 7.43
N ILE A 92 -22.78 -1.76 8.07
CA ILE A 92 -21.83 -1.12 8.99
C ILE A 92 -20.42 -1.10 8.41
N GLU A 93 -20.26 -1.37 7.13
CA GLU A 93 -18.99 -1.26 6.43
C GLU A 93 -18.49 0.19 6.37
N HIS A 94 -17.21 0.35 6.11
CA HIS A 94 -16.65 1.66 5.80
C HIS A 94 -17.27 2.20 4.51
N HIS A 95 -17.50 3.52 4.46
CA HIS A 95 -18.15 4.19 3.30
C HIS A 95 -17.40 4.05 1.96
N ALA A 96 -16.22 3.43 1.93
CA ALA A 96 -15.51 3.07 0.70
C ALA A 96 -16.16 1.89 -0.02
N ILE A 97 -16.91 1.05 0.71
CA ILE A 97 -17.66 -0.11 0.23
C ILE A 97 -19.11 0.26 -0.06
#